data_2af607216e5b264792c7e30506b38da7
#
_entry.id   2af607216e5b264792c7e30506b38da7
#
_cell.length_a   1.000
_cell.length_b   1.000
_cell.length_c   1.000
_cell.angle_alpha   90.00
_cell.angle_beta   90.00
_cell.angle_gamma   90.00
#
_symmetry.space_group_name_H-M   'P 1'
#
loop_
_entity.id
_entity.type
_entity.pdbx_description
1 polymer ?
#
loop_
_entity_poly.entity_id
_entity_poly.type
_entity_poly.pdbx_seq_one_letter_code
_entity_poly.pdbx_strand_id
1 'polypeptide(L)'
;MAFVLVIVGILVGLGAQLLPMLVKQNKLKDDRMFVKEVRTAIIGYALATGRLPFASADINGAETTNRLNGYLPWVTLGINGKDPYQTTLFYSVESHLTSTTPATLKTTVGQLINGTTAPDLFCDNGNMKVAFVVLSGGENLRANTPNDDNGDGRITNSDNNQFASPSALINSTYDDILETVSLTYLHGLLP
;
A
#
# COMPACT_ATOMS: atom_id res chain seq x y z
N MET A 1 45.61 15.37 28.28
CA MET A 1 45.31 14.17 27.42
C MET A 1 44.04 13.43 27.89
N ALA A 2 43.91 13.03 29.17
CA ALA A 2 42.71 12.29 29.65
C ALA A 2 41.38 13.02 29.43
N PHE A 3 41.30 14.33 29.59
CA PHE A 3 40.09 15.13 29.45
C PHE A 3 39.53 15.11 28.01
N VAL A 4 40.41 15.12 27.01
CA VAL A 4 40.02 15.07 25.59
C VAL A 4 39.45 13.72 25.23
N LEU A 5 40.01 12.62 25.76
CA LEU A 5 39.49 11.27 25.53
C LEU A 5 38.10 11.05 26.12
N VAL A 6 37.80 11.66 27.27
CA VAL A 6 36.45 11.60 27.89
C VAL A 6 35.44 12.33 27.03
N ILE A 7 35.77 13.53 26.54
CA ILE A 7 34.87 14.31 25.69
C ILE A 7 34.59 13.58 24.36
N VAL A 8 35.63 13.04 23.73
CA VAL A 8 35.48 12.26 22.50
C VAL A 8 34.64 11.00 22.74
N GLY A 9 34.85 10.32 23.86
CA GLY A 9 34.05 9.14 24.24
C GLY A 9 32.56 9.46 24.41
N ILE A 10 32.22 10.59 25.02
CA ILE A 10 30.81 11.04 25.18
C ILE A 10 30.22 11.41 23.84
N LEU A 11 30.93 12.13 22.97
CA LEU A 11 30.43 12.53 21.65
C LEU A 11 30.17 11.31 20.74
N VAL A 12 31.08 10.33 20.75
CA VAL A 12 30.94 9.09 19.97
C VAL A 12 29.77 8.26 20.55
N GLY A 13 29.64 8.18 21.87
CA GLY A 13 28.56 7.44 22.52
C GLY A 13 27.17 8.01 22.20
N LEU A 14 27.02 9.35 22.24
CA LEU A 14 25.76 10.01 21.86
C LEU A 14 25.47 9.88 20.35
N GLY A 15 26.48 10.02 19.50
CA GLY A 15 26.35 9.87 18.05
C GLY A 15 25.89 8.46 17.64
N ALA A 16 26.42 7.43 18.30
CA ALA A 16 26.07 6.04 18.00
C ALA A 16 24.60 5.70 18.30
N GLN A 17 23.96 6.38 19.24
CA GLN A 17 22.54 6.17 19.58
C GLN A 17 21.59 6.93 18.62
N LEU A 18 22.01 8.05 18.05
CA LEU A 18 21.18 8.86 17.16
C LEU A 18 21.13 8.33 15.73
N LEU A 19 22.21 7.70 15.25
CA LEU A 19 22.29 7.21 13.87
C LEU A 19 21.20 6.20 13.50
N PRO A 20 20.92 5.16 14.32
CA PRO A 20 19.87 4.19 14.00
C PRO A 20 18.47 4.84 13.90
N MET A 21 18.19 5.81 14.77
CA MET A 21 16.92 6.53 14.76
C MET A 21 16.74 7.37 13.49
N LEU A 22 17.78 8.07 13.05
CA LEU A 22 17.75 8.84 11.80
C LEU A 22 17.57 7.95 10.57
N VAL A 23 18.27 6.80 10.54
CA VAL A 23 18.12 5.83 9.44
C VAL A 23 16.69 5.29 9.39
N LYS A 24 16.09 4.95 10.54
CA LYS A 24 14.71 4.49 10.63
C LYS A 24 13.72 5.56 10.13
N GLN A 25 13.86 6.80 10.57
CA GLN A 25 13.01 7.90 10.14
C GLN A 25 13.13 8.17 8.63
N ASN A 26 14.33 8.11 8.06
CA ASN A 26 14.53 8.28 6.63
C ASN A 26 13.87 7.14 5.84
N LYS A 27 14.08 5.87 6.25
CA LYS A 27 13.41 4.74 5.59
C LYS A 27 11.89 4.87 5.63
N LEU A 28 11.31 5.25 6.77
CA LEU A 28 9.87 5.46 6.91
C LEU A 28 9.35 6.57 5.97
N LYS A 29 10.11 7.66 5.84
CA LYS A 29 9.77 8.76 4.93
C LYS A 29 9.85 8.30 3.47
N ASP A 30 10.91 7.60 3.11
CA ASP A 30 11.14 7.11 1.75
C ASP A 30 10.06 6.08 1.36
N ASP A 31 9.65 5.22 2.28
CA ASP A 31 8.59 4.25 2.06
C ASP A 31 7.23 4.93 1.83
N ARG A 32 6.89 5.92 2.64
CA ARG A 32 5.68 6.74 2.39
C ARG A 32 5.69 7.43 1.03
N MET A 33 6.84 7.90 0.57
CA MET A 33 6.94 8.49 -0.76
C MET A 33 6.78 7.43 -1.84
N PHE A 34 7.39 6.26 -1.67
CA PHE A 34 7.31 5.16 -2.61
C PHE A 34 5.86 4.63 -2.76
N VAL A 35 5.14 4.42 -1.65
CA VAL A 35 3.74 3.96 -1.69
C VAL A 35 2.83 5.00 -2.40
N LYS A 36 3.10 6.30 -2.25
CA LYS A 36 2.39 7.37 -3.00
C LYS A 36 2.73 7.37 -4.49
N GLU A 37 3.96 7.10 -4.86
CA GLU A 37 4.38 6.96 -6.26
C GLU A 37 3.65 5.77 -6.91
N VAL A 38 3.63 4.62 -6.23
CA VAL A 38 2.90 3.43 -6.65
C VAL A 38 1.40 3.72 -6.82
N ARG A 39 0.78 4.40 -5.86
CA ARG A 39 -0.61 4.85 -5.97
C ARG A 39 -0.85 5.66 -7.26
N THR A 40 0.06 6.56 -7.59
CA THR A 40 -0.03 7.39 -8.80
C THR A 40 0.12 6.55 -10.07
N ALA A 41 1.03 5.57 -10.07
CA ALA A 41 1.21 4.65 -11.20
C ALA A 41 -0.04 3.80 -11.46
N ILE A 42 -0.70 3.29 -10.41
CA ILE A 42 -1.95 2.52 -10.54
C ILE A 42 -3.07 3.39 -11.12
N ILE A 43 -3.20 4.65 -10.67
CA ILE A 43 -4.16 5.60 -11.26
C ILE A 43 -3.85 5.82 -12.74
N GLY A 44 -2.59 6.04 -13.10
CA GLY A 44 -2.14 6.20 -14.49
C GLY A 44 -2.49 4.98 -15.35
N TYR A 45 -2.27 3.78 -14.81
CA TYR A 45 -2.66 2.54 -15.48
C TYR A 45 -4.18 2.47 -15.71
N ALA A 46 -4.99 2.80 -14.70
CA ALA A 46 -6.45 2.80 -14.83
C ALA A 46 -6.94 3.79 -15.89
N LEU A 47 -6.36 4.99 -15.95
CA LEU A 47 -6.69 6.00 -16.96
C LEU A 47 -6.30 5.55 -18.37
N ALA A 48 -5.17 4.86 -18.52
CA ALA A 48 -4.67 4.40 -19.83
C ALA A 48 -5.41 3.16 -20.35
N THR A 49 -5.76 2.22 -19.46
CA THR A 49 -6.33 0.91 -19.86
C THR A 49 -7.84 0.81 -19.66
N GLY A 50 -8.43 1.69 -18.84
CA GLY A 50 -9.84 1.64 -18.44
C GLY A 50 -10.18 0.55 -17.43
N ARG A 51 -9.18 0.00 -16.73
CA ARG A 51 -9.36 -0.96 -15.65
C ARG A 51 -8.26 -0.83 -14.60
N LEU A 52 -8.48 -1.39 -13.44
CA LEU A 52 -7.39 -1.63 -12.47
C LEU A 52 -6.71 -2.98 -12.75
N PRO A 53 -5.41 -3.12 -12.48
CA PRO A 53 -4.73 -4.40 -12.63
C PRO A 53 -5.19 -5.38 -11.54
N PHE A 54 -5.15 -6.67 -11.84
CA PHE A 54 -5.25 -7.70 -10.81
C PHE A 54 -3.99 -7.71 -9.92
N ALA A 55 -4.10 -8.21 -8.71
CA ALA A 55 -2.94 -8.47 -7.87
C ALA A 55 -2.04 -9.55 -8.45
N SER A 56 -0.77 -9.55 -8.07
CA SER A 56 0.14 -10.66 -8.37
C SER A 56 0.00 -11.77 -7.33
N ALA A 57 0.07 -13.02 -7.79
CA ALA A 57 0.06 -14.18 -6.90
C ALA A 57 1.38 -14.35 -6.13
N ASP A 58 2.47 -13.79 -6.65
CA ASP A 58 3.81 -13.91 -6.12
C ASP A 58 4.61 -12.60 -6.23
N ILE A 59 5.82 -12.61 -5.70
CA ILE A 59 6.73 -11.45 -5.70
C ILE A 59 7.31 -11.10 -7.09
N ASN A 60 7.03 -11.89 -8.14
CA ASN A 60 7.52 -11.61 -9.50
C ASN A 60 6.77 -10.46 -10.16
N GLY A 61 5.63 -10.05 -9.61
CA GLY A 61 4.96 -8.80 -9.94
C GLY A 61 4.23 -8.76 -11.28
N ALA A 62 3.97 -9.89 -11.91
CA ALA A 62 3.02 -9.97 -13.01
C ALA A 62 1.59 -10.12 -12.46
N GLU A 63 0.61 -9.42 -13.02
CA GLU A 63 -0.77 -9.60 -12.61
C GLU A 63 -1.25 -11.04 -12.87
N THR A 64 -2.06 -11.55 -11.95
CA THR A 64 -2.65 -12.89 -12.04
C THR A 64 -4.16 -12.75 -12.14
N THR A 65 -4.74 -13.21 -13.22
CA THR A 65 -6.18 -13.11 -13.50
C THR A 65 -7.02 -13.63 -12.31
N ASN A 66 -8.06 -12.89 -11.95
CA ASN A 66 -8.95 -13.16 -10.82
C ASN A 66 -8.28 -13.11 -9.43
N ARG A 67 -7.07 -12.57 -9.33
CA ARG A 67 -6.42 -12.31 -8.05
C ARG A 67 -6.75 -10.90 -7.56
N LEU A 68 -7.49 -10.78 -6.48
CA LEU A 68 -7.90 -9.48 -5.93
C LEU A 68 -6.97 -8.99 -4.83
N ASN A 69 -6.45 -9.92 -4.03
CA ASN A 69 -5.54 -9.65 -2.92
C ASN A 69 -4.22 -10.41 -3.14
N GLY A 70 -3.10 -9.74 -2.95
CA GLY A 70 -1.78 -10.36 -3.14
C GLY A 70 -0.66 -9.32 -3.14
N TYR A 71 0.33 -9.56 -3.98
CA TYR A 71 1.45 -8.63 -4.15
C TYR A 71 1.14 -7.60 -5.23
N LEU A 72 1.86 -6.47 -5.15
CA LEU A 72 1.80 -5.41 -6.16
C LEU A 72 2.19 -5.96 -7.54
N PRO A 73 1.39 -5.74 -8.60
CA PRO A 73 1.72 -6.16 -9.96
C PRO A 73 2.70 -5.19 -10.63
N TRP A 74 3.88 -5.02 -10.05
CA TRP A 74 4.87 -4.00 -10.41
C TRP A 74 5.42 -4.15 -11.83
N VAL A 75 5.53 -5.39 -12.36
CA VAL A 75 5.91 -5.63 -13.77
C VAL A 75 4.83 -5.11 -14.71
N THR A 76 3.57 -5.39 -14.42
CA THR A 76 2.42 -4.91 -15.20
C THR A 76 2.33 -3.38 -15.19
N LEU A 77 2.66 -2.76 -14.05
CA LEU A 77 2.67 -1.30 -13.88
C LEU A 77 3.92 -0.63 -14.46
N GLY A 78 4.99 -1.39 -14.75
CA GLY A 78 6.26 -0.85 -15.25
C GLY A 78 7.03 -0.01 -14.24
N ILE A 79 6.93 -0.33 -12.94
CA ILE A 79 7.57 0.42 -11.83
C ILE A 79 8.55 -0.46 -11.06
N ASN A 80 9.27 0.13 -10.10
CA ASN A 80 10.08 -0.65 -9.15
C ASN A 80 9.17 -1.49 -8.24
N GLY A 81 9.52 -2.76 -8.04
CA GLY A 81 8.77 -3.68 -7.18
C GLY A 81 9.21 -3.74 -5.74
N LYS A 82 10.28 -3.02 -5.36
CA LYS A 82 10.87 -3.07 -4.02
C LYS A 82 10.77 -1.74 -3.30
N ASP A 83 10.29 -1.81 -2.06
CA ASP A 83 10.27 -0.71 -1.12
C ASP A 83 11.67 -0.44 -0.50
N PRO A 84 11.86 0.59 0.36
CA PRO A 84 13.12 0.85 1.06
C PRO A 84 13.57 -0.26 2.02
N TYR A 85 12.67 -1.17 2.40
CA TYR A 85 12.95 -2.36 3.19
C TYR A 85 13.30 -3.57 2.34
N GLN A 86 13.36 -3.43 1.00
CA GLN A 86 13.64 -4.47 0.01
C GLN A 86 12.56 -5.55 -0.07
N THR A 87 11.34 -5.24 0.34
CA THR A 87 10.17 -6.11 0.20
C THR A 87 9.25 -5.66 -0.93
N THR A 88 8.42 -6.56 -1.42
CA THR A 88 7.39 -6.25 -2.40
C THR A 88 6.13 -5.81 -1.65
N LEU A 89 5.53 -4.71 -2.08
CA LEU A 89 4.29 -4.21 -1.51
C LEU A 89 3.14 -5.20 -1.68
N PHE A 90 2.19 -5.15 -0.76
CA PHE A 90 0.89 -5.79 -0.93
C PHE A 90 -0.07 -4.89 -1.70
N TYR A 91 -1.03 -5.51 -2.36
CA TYR A 91 -2.02 -4.83 -3.18
C TYR A 91 -3.37 -5.54 -3.11
N SER A 92 -4.42 -4.75 -2.95
CA SER A 92 -5.80 -5.22 -3.00
C SER A 92 -6.63 -4.31 -3.90
N VAL A 93 -7.56 -4.88 -4.65
CA VAL A 93 -8.33 -4.17 -5.66
C VAL A 93 -9.80 -4.53 -5.60
N GLU A 94 -10.66 -3.52 -5.83
CA GLU A 94 -12.11 -3.68 -6.00
C GLU A 94 -12.40 -4.54 -7.23
N SER A 95 -13.08 -5.67 -7.04
CA SER A 95 -13.26 -6.70 -8.07
C SER A 95 -13.91 -6.18 -9.35
N HIS A 96 -14.94 -5.34 -9.20
CA HIS A 96 -15.70 -4.79 -10.33
C HIS A 96 -14.88 -3.88 -11.25
N LEU A 97 -13.72 -3.38 -10.78
CA LEU A 97 -12.88 -2.46 -11.55
C LEU A 97 -11.74 -3.15 -12.32
N THR A 98 -11.58 -4.47 -12.17
CA THR A 98 -10.52 -5.24 -12.83
C THR A 98 -10.86 -5.68 -14.25
N SER A 99 -12.15 -5.73 -14.59
CA SER A 99 -12.67 -6.22 -15.88
C SER A 99 -13.42 -5.14 -16.67
N THR A 100 -13.28 -3.87 -16.30
CA THR A 100 -13.86 -2.73 -17.03
C THR A 100 -13.09 -2.39 -18.31
N THR A 101 -13.63 -1.47 -19.08
CA THR A 101 -13.00 -0.88 -20.27
C THR A 101 -12.97 0.64 -20.12
N PRO A 102 -12.24 1.38 -20.96
CA PRO A 102 -12.27 2.85 -20.93
C PRO A 102 -13.68 3.44 -21.03
N ALA A 103 -14.57 2.78 -21.74
CA ALA A 103 -15.96 3.23 -21.90
C ALA A 103 -16.85 2.93 -20.68
N THR A 104 -16.52 1.92 -19.86
CA THR A 104 -17.37 1.45 -18.77
C THR A 104 -16.83 1.76 -17.37
N LEU A 105 -15.53 2.06 -17.23
CA LEU A 105 -14.91 2.28 -15.93
C LEU A 105 -15.62 3.36 -15.10
N LYS A 106 -15.88 4.53 -15.68
CA LYS A 106 -16.55 5.65 -14.98
C LYS A 106 -17.96 5.27 -14.51
N THR A 107 -18.72 4.60 -15.38
CA THR A 107 -20.09 4.14 -15.06
C THR A 107 -20.04 3.12 -13.92
N THR A 108 -19.13 2.15 -13.97
CA THR A 108 -18.98 1.13 -12.92
C THR A 108 -18.59 1.76 -11.58
N VAL A 109 -17.64 2.69 -11.57
CA VAL A 109 -17.28 3.43 -10.35
C VAL A 109 -18.49 4.21 -9.81
N GLY A 110 -19.29 4.85 -10.67
CA GLY A 110 -20.53 5.53 -10.27
C GLY A 110 -21.56 4.58 -9.66
N GLN A 111 -21.71 3.36 -10.17
CA GLN A 111 -22.60 2.33 -9.62
C GLN A 111 -22.16 1.85 -8.23
N LEU A 112 -20.86 1.73 -7.99
CA LEU A 112 -20.31 1.40 -6.68
C LEU A 112 -20.51 2.53 -5.65
N ILE A 113 -20.39 3.79 -6.08
CA ILE A 113 -20.59 4.97 -5.21
C ILE A 113 -22.04 5.05 -4.73
N ASN A 114 -23.01 4.98 -5.65
CA ASN A 114 -24.46 5.12 -5.34
C ASN A 114 -25.10 3.82 -4.84
N GLY A 115 -24.34 2.73 -4.74
CA GLY A 115 -24.81 1.48 -4.15
C GLY A 115 -25.71 0.63 -5.08
N THR A 116 -25.76 0.95 -6.39
CA THR A 116 -26.40 0.08 -7.39
C THR A 116 -25.68 -1.26 -7.50
N THR A 117 -24.35 -1.22 -7.36
CA THR A 117 -23.48 -2.39 -7.19
C THR A 117 -22.82 -2.29 -5.82
N ALA A 118 -22.83 -3.38 -5.05
CA ALA A 118 -22.20 -3.39 -3.74
C ALA A 118 -20.67 -3.46 -3.92
N PRO A 119 -19.88 -2.53 -3.35
CA PRO A 119 -18.42 -2.64 -3.33
C PRO A 119 -17.98 -3.77 -2.41
N ASP A 120 -16.85 -4.36 -2.69
CA ASP A 120 -16.27 -5.46 -1.92
C ASP A 120 -14.94 -5.09 -1.24
N LEU A 121 -14.42 -3.86 -1.43
CA LEU A 121 -13.18 -3.40 -0.82
C LEU A 121 -13.39 -2.15 0.03
N PHE A 122 -12.93 -2.20 1.29
CA PHE A 122 -13.16 -1.16 2.28
C PHE A 122 -11.90 -0.84 3.10
N CYS A 123 -11.83 0.40 3.59
CA CYS A 123 -10.90 0.85 4.62
C CYS A 123 -11.67 1.45 5.80
N ASP A 124 -10.95 1.74 6.89
CA ASP A 124 -11.49 2.44 8.06
C ASP A 124 -12.72 1.72 8.66
N ASN A 125 -12.57 0.42 8.95
CA ASN A 125 -13.65 -0.42 9.50
C ASN A 125 -14.94 -0.41 8.66
N GLY A 126 -14.80 -0.38 7.33
CA GLY A 126 -15.93 -0.37 6.40
C GLY A 126 -16.52 1.02 6.10
N ASN A 127 -16.00 2.09 6.72
CA ASN A 127 -16.52 3.45 6.51
C ASN A 127 -16.11 4.05 5.17
N MET A 128 -15.01 3.57 4.57
CA MET A 128 -14.48 4.11 3.32
C MET A 128 -14.49 3.05 2.21
N LYS A 129 -15.29 3.26 1.17
CA LYS A 129 -15.27 2.47 -0.06
C LYS A 129 -14.08 2.88 -0.92
N VAL A 130 -13.24 1.94 -1.30
CA VAL A 130 -12.00 2.24 -2.02
C VAL A 130 -11.88 1.44 -3.32
N ALA A 131 -11.16 1.99 -4.28
CA ALA A 131 -10.91 1.35 -5.57
C ALA A 131 -9.75 0.34 -5.47
N PHE A 132 -8.74 0.68 -4.68
CA PHE A 132 -7.60 -0.18 -4.37
C PHE A 132 -6.89 0.26 -3.10
N VAL A 133 -6.11 -0.65 -2.56
CA VAL A 133 -5.20 -0.43 -1.43
C VAL A 133 -3.80 -0.86 -1.83
N VAL A 134 -2.80 -0.07 -1.47
CA VAL A 134 -1.38 -0.41 -1.52
C VAL A 134 -0.84 -0.36 -0.10
N LEU A 135 -0.13 -1.39 0.30
CA LEU A 135 0.38 -1.54 1.66
C LEU A 135 1.84 -1.99 1.66
N SER A 136 2.67 -1.27 2.39
CA SER A 136 4.00 -1.73 2.82
C SER A 136 3.88 -2.31 4.23
N GLY A 137 4.48 -3.48 4.45
CA GLY A 137 4.57 -4.11 5.76
C GLY A 137 5.58 -3.46 6.70
N GLY A 138 6.08 -2.26 6.38
CA GLY A 138 6.94 -1.49 7.25
C GLY A 138 8.23 -2.18 7.67
N GLU A 139 8.67 -1.90 8.88
CA GLU A 139 9.95 -2.42 9.43
C GLU A 139 9.89 -3.91 9.74
N ASN A 140 8.73 -4.44 10.13
CA ASN A 140 8.56 -5.86 10.45
C ASN A 140 8.36 -6.73 9.20
N LEU A 141 8.23 -6.13 8.00
CA LEU A 141 8.11 -6.78 6.68
C LEU A 141 6.84 -7.63 6.52
N ARG A 142 5.80 -7.38 7.31
CA ARG A 142 4.57 -8.16 7.38
C ARG A 142 3.36 -7.23 7.41
N ALA A 143 2.27 -7.65 6.81
CA ALA A 143 0.99 -7.00 7.05
C ALA A 143 0.54 -7.22 8.49
N ASN A 144 0.04 -6.18 9.13
CA ASN A 144 -0.44 -6.21 10.52
C ASN A 144 -1.97 -6.22 10.57
N THR A 145 -2.53 -6.74 11.64
CA THR A 145 -3.98 -6.61 11.91
C THR A 145 -4.35 -5.11 12.08
N PRO A 146 -5.42 -4.60 11.44
CA PRO A 146 -6.50 -5.36 10.78
C PRO A 146 -6.30 -5.65 9.28
N ASN A 147 -5.17 -5.29 8.67
CA ASN A 147 -4.93 -5.48 7.24
C ASN A 147 -4.75 -6.97 6.88
N ASP A 148 -4.17 -7.72 7.78
CA ASP A 148 -4.06 -9.19 7.76
C ASP A 148 -4.94 -9.73 8.88
N ASP A 149 -6.07 -10.34 8.53
CA ASP A 149 -7.05 -10.80 9.50
C ASP A 149 -6.81 -12.25 9.96
N ASN A 150 -6.03 -13.01 9.20
CA ASN A 150 -5.68 -14.39 9.54
C ASN A 150 -4.33 -14.52 10.29
N GLY A 151 -3.53 -13.44 10.36
CA GLY A 151 -2.30 -13.36 11.12
C GLY A 151 -1.08 -14.03 10.47
N ASP A 152 -1.15 -14.34 9.16
CA ASP A 152 -0.03 -14.96 8.45
C ASP A 152 1.05 -13.97 7.99
N GLY A 153 0.78 -12.67 8.11
CA GLY A 153 1.67 -11.57 7.75
C GLY A 153 1.64 -11.21 6.27
N ARG A 154 0.61 -11.63 5.55
CA ARG A 154 0.44 -11.42 4.12
C ARG A 154 -0.98 -10.97 3.80
N ILE A 155 -1.14 -10.40 2.62
CA ILE A 155 -2.47 -10.13 2.05
C ILE A 155 -2.73 -11.15 0.97
N THR A 156 -3.78 -11.93 1.15
CA THR A 156 -4.16 -13.05 0.26
C THR A 156 -5.65 -13.00 -0.07
N ASN A 157 -6.11 -13.82 -1.02
CA ASN A 157 -7.55 -13.91 -1.30
C ASN A 157 -8.37 -14.54 -0.17
N SER A 158 -7.71 -15.03 0.88
CA SER A 158 -8.39 -15.58 2.08
C SER A 158 -8.72 -14.51 3.10
N ASP A 159 -8.10 -13.32 2.98
CA ASP A 159 -8.35 -12.20 3.90
C ASP A 159 -9.66 -11.51 3.57
N ASN A 160 -10.28 -10.95 4.59
CA ASN A 160 -11.43 -10.08 4.39
C ASN A 160 -10.95 -8.78 3.71
N ASN A 161 -11.73 -8.22 2.82
CA ASN A 161 -11.36 -7.02 2.07
C ASN A 161 -11.54 -5.74 2.92
N GLN A 162 -11.12 -5.77 4.18
CA GLN A 162 -11.19 -4.64 5.12
C GLN A 162 -9.80 -4.26 5.61
N PHE A 163 -9.45 -3.00 5.40
CA PHE A 163 -8.13 -2.46 5.72
C PHE A 163 -8.23 -1.36 6.77
N ALA A 164 -7.12 -1.09 7.43
CA ALA A 164 -6.98 0.03 8.35
C ALA A 164 -7.27 1.38 7.67
N SER A 165 -7.47 2.41 8.48
CA SER A 165 -7.49 3.78 7.96
C SER A 165 -6.12 4.16 7.38
N PRO A 166 -6.05 4.87 6.23
CA PRO A 166 -4.78 5.44 5.73
C PRO A 166 -4.11 6.40 6.71
N SER A 167 -4.87 6.88 7.69
CA SER A 167 -4.38 7.74 8.78
C SER A 167 -4.05 6.98 10.07
N ALA A 168 -4.05 5.65 10.05
CA ALA A 168 -3.70 4.85 11.22
C ALA A 168 -2.32 5.21 11.76
N LEU A 169 -2.22 5.32 13.08
CA LEU A 169 -0.97 5.72 13.73
C LEU A 169 -0.04 4.52 13.84
N ILE A 170 1.18 4.70 13.38
CA ILE A 170 2.27 3.74 13.57
C ILE A 170 2.63 3.65 15.04
N ASN A 171 2.70 2.43 15.56
CA ASN A 171 3.07 2.11 16.94
C ASN A 171 3.89 0.81 16.99
N SER A 172 4.09 0.23 18.17
CA SER A 172 4.91 -0.98 18.36
C SER A 172 4.28 -2.26 17.79
N THR A 173 2.99 -2.26 17.50
CA THR A 173 2.24 -3.44 17.01
C THR A 173 1.68 -3.23 15.61
N TYR A 174 1.71 -2.00 15.10
CA TYR A 174 1.21 -1.62 13.78
C TYR A 174 2.20 -0.66 13.13
N ASP A 175 2.92 -1.11 12.13
CA ASP A 175 3.91 -0.31 11.38
C ASP A 175 3.63 -0.27 9.88
N ASP A 176 2.49 -0.79 9.43
CA ASP A 176 2.07 -0.76 8.04
C ASP A 176 1.91 0.68 7.53
N ILE A 177 2.37 0.89 6.30
CA ILE A 177 2.15 2.13 5.56
C ILE A 177 1.15 1.83 4.45
N LEU A 178 -0.01 2.46 4.54
CA LEU A 178 -1.13 2.23 3.64
C LEU A 178 -1.48 3.49 2.86
N GLU A 179 -1.65 3.34 1.55
CA GLU A 179 -2.23 4.34 0.66
C GLU A 179 -3.40 3.71 -0.11
N THR A 180 -4.41 4.51 -0.35
CA THR A 180 -5.61 4.07 -1.04
C THR A 180 -6.19 5.15 -1.93
N VAL A 181 -7.12 4.76 -2.78
CA VAL A 181 -7.91 5.68 -3.60
C VAL A 181 -9.38 5.37 -3.37
N SER A 182 -10.12 6.36 -2.84
CA SER A 182 -11.57 6.22 -2.71
C SER A 182 -12.24 6.19 -4.08
N LEU A 183 -13.39 5.50 -4.15
CA LEU A 183 -14.18 5.46 -5.40
C LEU A 183 -14.54 6.86 -5.89
N THR A 184 -14.91 7.77 -4.98
CA THR A 184 -15.26 9.16 -5.33
C THR A 184 -14.09 9.92 -5.94
N TYR A 185 -12.88 9.74 -5.39
CA TYR A 185 -11.68 10.37 -5.93
C TYR A 185 -11.36 9.83 -7.34
N LEU A 186 -11.38 8.50 -7.51
CA LEU A 186 -11.16 7.89 -8.83
C LEU A 186 -12.19 8.37 -9.85
N HIS A 187 -13.49 8.43 -9.48
CA HIS A 187 -14.55 8.91 -10.37
C HIS A 187 -14.28 10.33 -10.88
N GLY A 188 -13.76 11.21 -10.02
CA GLY A 188 -13.44 12.59 -10.37
C GLY A 188 -12.26 12.74 -11.33
N LEU A 189 -11.37 11.73 -11.42
CA LEU A 189 -10.22 11.72 -12.34
C LEU A 189 -10.59 11.17 -13.73
N LEU A 190 -11.68 10.41 -13.83
CA LEU A 190 -12.07 9.76 -15.09
C LEU A 190 -12.74 10.76 -16.03
N PRO A 191 -12.43 10.72 -17.35
CA PRO A 191 -12.96 11.61 -18.35
C PRO A 191 -14.49 11.47 -18.57
#